data_6eb6189ddc3cf06dbe0ef7e2c684764d
#
_entry.id   6eb6189ddc3cf06dbe0ef7e2c684764d
#
_cell.length_a   1.000
_cell.length_b   1.000
_cell.length_c   1.000
_cell.angle_alpha   90.00
_cell.angle_beta   90.00
_cell.angle_gamma   90.00
#
_symmetry.space_group_name_H-M   'P 1'
#
loop_
_entity.id
_entity.type
_entity.pdbx_description
1 polymer ?
#
loop_
_entity_poly.entity_id
_entity_poly.type
_entity_poly.pdbx_seq_one_letter_code
_entity_poly.pdbx_strand_id
1 'polypeptide(L)'
;MTATQPRPTRAGNKLEGRVAFVTGGTRGIGAAICRSFAGQGAAIAAGYSGNQQAAEQFCKDIGSTHPDSRTTVHRGDIGSAEDCRRTIAEVIEQHGRLDILVNNAGITADKTVLKMTDDDWRRVIDVNLSGAFYLSQAALEHMLDRGTGRIVMVSSVIGETGGIGQANYSSAKAGLFGLTKTLAREAAMQVQRKGLTDGIGVTINAVTPGYTATEMLETVPDKVLDALKAKIPLGRLGLPEEVARVVHFLSADASGYITGQVWGVNGGLDM
;
A
#
# COMPACT_ATOMS: atom_id res chain seq x y z
N MET A 1 30.92 -14.15 20.20
CA MET A 1 29.59 -13.60 19.92
C MET A 1 29.61 -12.16 20.37
N THR A 2 29.79 -11.22 19.43
CA THR A 2 29.68 -9.78 19.73
C THR A 2 28.20 -9.47 20.00
N ALA A 3 27.92 -8.94 21.19
CA ALA A 3 26.57 -8.49 21.55
C ALA A 3 26.13 -7.45 20.50
N THR A 4 25.08 -7.77 19.75
CA THR A 4 24.48 -6.85 18.78
C THR A 4 23.93 -5.67 19.57
N GLN A 5 24.52 -4.48 19.39
CA GLN A 5 23.97 -3.27 20.01
C GLN A 5 22.51 -3.05 19.56
N PRO A 6 21.63 -2.63 20.47
CA PRO A 6 20.25 -2.35 20.09
C PRO A 6 20.24 -1.25 19.02
N ARG A 7 19.56 -1.53 17.91
CA ARG A 7 19.37 -0.55 16.83
C ARG A 7 18.64 0.68 17.37
N PRO A 8 19.04 1.90 16.97
CA PRO A 8 18.31 3.10 17.39
C PRO A 8 16.90 3.03 16.81
N THR A 9 15.91 2.75 17.66
CA THR A 9 14.49 2.86 17.33
C THR A 9 13.99 4.22 17.78
N ARG A 10 13.32 4.98 16.91
CA ARG A 10 12.58 6.15 17.35
C ARG A 10 11.47 5.68 18.30
N ALA A 11 11.34 6.34 19.45
CA ALA A 11 10.30 6.01 20.42
C ALA A 11 8.90 6.22 19.78
N GLY A 12 8.10 5.16 19.79
CA GLY A 12 6.73 5.16 19.24
C GLY A 12 6.66 4.97 17.73
N ASN A 13 5.43 4.99 17.19
CA ASN A 13 5.12 4.77 15.77
C ASN A 13 5.14 6.09 14.96
N LYS A 14 5.93 7.07 15.36
CA LYS A 14 6.05 8.35 14.67
C LYS A 14 6.82 8.21 13.37
N LEU A 15 6.33 8.90 12.34
CA LEU A 15 6.92 8.93 11.00
C LEU A 15 7.59 10.28 10.70
N GLU A 16 8.00 11.02 11.72
CA GLU A 16 8.64 12.34 11.58
C GLU A 16 9.85 12.30 10.64
N GLY A 17 9.86 13.20 9.66
CA GLY A 17 10.93 13.31 8.65
C GLY A 17 10.96 12.17 7.64
N ARG A 18 9.92 11.34 7.57
CA ARG A 18 9.70 10.33 6.53
C ARG A 18 8.86 10.91 5.40
N VAL A 19 9.10 10.43 4.20
CA VAL A 19 8.29 10.72 3.01
C VAL A 19 7.59 9.45 2.59
N ALA A 20 6.26 9.52 2.49
CA ALA A 20 5.43 8.39 2.09
C ALA A 20 4.75 8.67 0.75
N PHE A 21 4.90 7.75 -0.21
CA PHE A 21 4.11 7.73 -1.43
C PHE A 21 3.02 6.65 -1.33
N VAL A 22 1.76 7.07 -1.48
CA VAL A 22 0.59 6.18 -1.42
C VAL A 22 -0.15 6.23 -2.75
N THR A 23 -0.16 5.15 -3.51
CA THR A 23 -0.90 5.09 -4.77
C THR A 23 -2.40 4.97 -4.51
N GLY A 24 -3.22 5.67 -5.30
CA GLY A 24 -4.65 5.81 -5.00
C GLY A 24 -4.89 6.48 -3.63
N GLY A 25 -3.99 7.40 -3.24
CA GLY A 25 -3.93 8.01 -1.92
C GLY A 25 -4.99 9.07 -1.63
N THR A 26 -5.83 9.41 -2.61
CA THR A 26 -6.77 10.53 -2.49
C THR A 26 -8.19 10.14 -2.08
N ARG A 27 -8.49 8.83 -1.93
CA ARG A 27 -9.80 8.31 -1.52
C ARG A 27 -9.69 6.96 -0.79
N GLY A 28 -10.77 6.54 -0.15
CA GLY A 28 -10.91 5.23 0.48
C GLY A 28 -9.77 4.88 1.44
N ILE A 29 -9.26 3.65 1.37
CA ILE A 29 -8.17 3.15 2.20
C ILE A 29 -6.91 4.00 2.01
N GLY A 30 -6.57 4.39 0.78
CA GLY A 30 -5.39 5.21 0.50
C GLY A 30 -5.43 6.57 1.21
N ALA A 31 -6.59 7.24 1.21
CA ALA A 31 -6.78 8.51 1.91
C ALA A 31 -6.65 8.35 3.43
N ALA A 32 -7.20 7.27 4.00
CA ALA A 32 -7.05 6.97 5.42
C ALA A 32 -5.58 6.71 5.80
N ILE A 33 -4.81 6.01 4.94
CA ILE A 33 -3.37 5.81 5.13
C ILE A 33 -2.63 7.15 5.10
N CYS A 34 -2.90 8.01 4.10
CA CYS A 34 -2.29 9.33 4.00
C CYS A 34 -2.56 10.19 5.26
N ARG A 35 -3.82 10.24 5.73
CA ARG A 35 -4.18 10.97 6.95
C ARG A 35 -3.49 10.39 8.19
N SER A 36 -3.44 9.07 8.32
CA SER A 36 -2.75 8.39 9.42
C SER A 36 -1.26 8.74 9.44
N PHE A 37 -0.60 8.76 8.29
CA PHE A 37 0.81 9.08 8.18
C PHE A 37 1.09 10.56 8.43
N ALA A 38 0.27 11.47 7.89
CA ALA A 38 0.37 12.90 8.14
C ALA A 38 0.24 13.22 9.64
N GLY A 39 -0.73 12.58 10.33
CA GLY A 39 -0.91 12.71 11.78
C GLY A 39 0.26 12.18 12.60
N GLN A 40 1.19 11.44 12.00
CA GLN A 40 2.44 10.95 12.63
C GLN A 40 3.69 11.71 12.16
N GLY A 41 3.52 12.81 11.42
CA GLY A 41 4.58 13.72 11.02
C GLY A 41 5.30 13.33 9.71
N ALA A 42 4.73 12.43 8.91
CA ALA A 42 5.27 12.15 7.58
C ALA A 42 4.87 13.22 6.57
N ALA A 43 5.76 13.52 5.62
CA ALA A 43 5.38 14.18 4.38
C ALA A 43 4.68 13.18 3.45
N ILE A 44 3.64 13.63 2.75
CA ILE A 44 2.75 12.78 1.96
C ILE A 44 2.85 13.14 0.48
N ALA A 45 3.08 12.11 -0.34
CA ALA A 45 2.85 12.13 -1.77
C ALA A 45 1.63 11.24 -2.05
N ALA A 46 0.50 11.80 -2.49
CA ALA A 46 -0.71 11.05 -2.77
C ALA A 46 -0.87 10.85 -4.28
N GLY A 47 -0.82 9.57 -4.73
CA GLY A 47 -1.01 9.20 -6.13
C GLY A 47 -2.48 9.20 -6.53
N TYR A 48 -2.77 9.64 -7.76
CA TYR A 48 -4.11 9.58 -8.37
C TYR A 48 -4.00 9.38 -9.89
N SER A 49 -5.09 8.93 -10.55
CA SER A 49 -5.09 8.74 -12.00
C SER A 49 -6.02 9.68 -12.75
N GLY A 50 -7.23 9.91 -12.28
CA GLY A 50 -8.30 10.56 -13.06
C GLY A 50 -8.70 11.95 -12.56
N ASN A 51 -9.22 12.07 -11.36
CA ASN A 51 -9.85 13.29 -10.86
C ASN A 51 -8.85 14.22 -10.17
N GLN A 52 -8.29 15.16 -10.93
CA GLN A 52 -7.33 16.15 -10.44
C GLN A 52 -7.95 17.08 -9.37
N GLN A 53 -9.16 17.55 -9.59
CA GLN A 53 -9.82 18.47 -8.65
C GLN A 53 -10.03 17.81 -7.27
N ALA A 54 -10.45 16.55 -7.24
CA ALA A 54 -10.60 15.81 -5.99
C ALA A 54 -9.23 15.58 -5.31
N ALA A 55 -8.17 15.34 -6.09
CA ALA A 55 -6.83 15.17 -5.55
C ALA A 55 -6.29 16.48 -4.94
N GLU A 56 -6.49 17.61 -5.59
CA GLU A 56 -6.11 18.92 -5.07
C GLU A 56 -6.91 19.29 -3.81
N GLN A 57 -8.21 18.98 -3.79
CA GLN A 57 -9.03 19.19 -2.60
C GLN A 57 -8.54 18.34 -1.42
N PHE A 58 -8.24 17.06 -1.66
CA PHE A 58 -7.67 16.16 -0.65
C PHE A 58 -6.34 16.71 -0.07
N CYS A 59 -5.48 17.28 -0.94
CA CYS A 59 -4.23 17.91 -0.49
C CYS A 59 -4.50 19.11 0.45
N LYS A 60 -5.49 19.94 0.11
CA LYS A 60 -5.90 21.08 0.97
C LYS A 60 -6.48 20.61 2.31
N ASP A 61 -7.29 19.55 2.30
CA ASP A 61 -7.92 18.98 3.50
C ASP A 61 -6.86 18.44 4.48
N ILE A 62 -5.85 17.71 3.96
CA ILE A 62 -4.72 17.28 4.81
C ILE A 62 -3.94 18.49 5.33
N GLY A 63 -3.62 19.46 4.48
CA GLY A 63 -2.90 20.67 4.90
C GLY A 63 -3.63 21.47 5.99
N SER A 64 -4.96 21.47 5.99
CA SER A 64 -5.76 22.13 7.02
C SER A 64 -5.77 21.38 8.36
N THR A 65 -5.76 20.05 8.33
CA THR A 65 -5.81 19.19 9.52
C THR A 65 -4.43 18.83 10.08
N HIS A 66 -3.42 18.84 9.22
CA HIS A 66 -2.02 18.51 9.55
C HIS A 66 -1.07 19.53 8.90
N PRO A 67 -1.05 20.79 9.39
CA PRO A 67 -0.31 21.90 8.74
C PRO A 67 1.20 21.67 8.67
N ASP A 68 1.75 20.84 9.56
CA ASP A 68 3.19 20.49 9.56
C ASP A 68 3.54 19.37 8.56
N SER A 69 2.53 18.73 7.95
CA SER A 69 2.75 17.69 6.95
C SER A 69 2.76 18.29 5.54
N ARG A 70 3.93 18.30 4.90
CA ARG A 70 4.01 18.65 3.48
C ARG A 70 3.29 17.60 2.65
N THR A 71 2.20 17.99 1.97
CA THR A 71 1.41 17.08 1.13
C THR A 71 1.47 17.51 -0.34
N THR A 72 1.71 16.57 -1.24
CA THR A 72 1.70 16.75 -2.70
C THR A 72 0.81 15.69 -3.36
N VAL A 73 0.37 15.95 -4.59
CA VAL A 73 -0.41 14.99 -5.39
C VAL A 73 0.32 14.69 -6.69
N HIS A 74 0.31 13.44 -7.10
CA HIS A 74 1.05 12.94 -8.27
C HIS A 74 0.13 12.16 -9.19
N ARG A 75 0.02 12.61 -10.43
CA ARG A 75 -0.79 11.93 -11.44
C ARG A 75 0.02 10.85 -12.15
N GLY A 76 -0.54 9.64 -12.25
CA GLY A 76 0.06 8.56 -13.03
C GLY A 76 -0.91 7.41 -13.29
N ASP A 77 -0.75 6.76 -14.43
CA ASP A 77 -1.38 5.47 -14.71
C ASP A 77 -0.50 4.35 -14.15
N ILE A 78 -0.99 3.70 -13.10
CA ILE A 78 -0.24 2.64 -12.44
C ILE A 78 -0.06 1.40 -13.32
N GLY A 79 -0.90 1.21 -14.34
CA GLY A 79 -0.71 0.16 -15.35
C GLY A 79 0.46 0.42 -16.30
N SER A 80 1.02 1.64 -16.34
CA SER A 80 2.14 2.03 -17.17
C SER A 80 3.47 2.01 -16.40
N ALA A 81 4.43 1.21 -16.88
CA ALA A 81 5.77 1.16 -16.29
C ALA A 81 6.51 2.50 -16.37
N GLU A 82 6.28 3.27 -17.44
CA GLU A 82 6.86 4.59 -17.62
C GLU A 82 6.32 5.58 -16.61
N ASP A 83 4.99 5.64 -16.44
CA ASP A 83 4.33 6.50 -15.45
C ASP A 83 4.74 6.14 -14.02
N CYS A 84 4.86 4.85 -13.71
CA CYS A 84 5.31 4.40 -12.40
C CYS A 84 6.71 4.92 -12.07
N ARG A 85 7.67 4.78 -12.99
CA ARG A 85 9.04 5.28 -12.80
C ARG A 85 9.10 6.79 -12.71
N ARG A 86 8.38 7.49 -13.60
CA ARG A 86 8.28 8.95 -13.59
C ARG A 86 7.73 9.45 -12.25
N THR A 87 6.65 8.85 -11.77
CA THR A 87 6.01 9.29 -10.52
C THR A 87 6.93 9.09 -9.31
N ILE A 88 7.68 7.98 -9.24
CA ILE A 88 8.68 7.77 -8.17
C ILE A 88 9.78 8.86 -8.25
N ALA A 89 10.28 9.16 -9.45
CA ALA A 89 11.29 10.19 -9.65
C ALA A 89 10.78 11.58 -9.22
N GLU A 90 9.56 11.96 -9.60
CA GLU A 90 8.90 13.21 -9.19
C GLU A 90 8.76 13.33 -7.68
N VAL A 91 8.38 12.24 -6.99
CA VAL A 91 8.27 12.22 -5.52
C VAL A 91 9.64 12.46 -4.89
N ILE A 92 10.68 11.76 -5.37
CA ILE A 92 12.04 11.91 -4.85
C ILE A 92 12.56 13.32 -5.12
N GLU A 93 12.35 13.88 -6.32
CA GLU A 93 12.76 15.24 -6.67
C GLU A 93 12.08 16.28 -5.76
N GLN A 94 10.76 16.18 -5.59
CA GLN A 94 9.99 17.17 -4.83
C GLN A 94 10.25 17.11 -3.32
N HIS A 95 10.42 15.91 -2.75
CA HIS A 95 10.58 15.73 -1.31
C HIS A 95 12.02 15.46 -0.86
N GLY A 96 12.96 15.28 -1.81
CA GLY A 96 14.36 14.97 -1.54
C GLY A 96 14.61 13.51 -1.13
N ARG A 97 13.56 12.72 -0.92
CA ARG A 97 13.64 11.32 -0.47
C ARG A 97 12.32 10.58 -0.64
N LEU A 98 12.39 9.25 -0.62
CA LEU A 98 11.23 8.36 -0.48
C LEU A 98 11.57 7.28 0.55
N ASP A 99 10.80 7.21 1.63
CA ASP A 99 11.02 6.25 2.73
C ASP A 99 9.98 5.14 2.78
N ILE A 100 8.75 5.45 2.39
CA ILE A 100 7.61 4.54 2.48
C ILE A 100 6.88 4.56 1.14
N LEU A 101 6.72 3.38 0.55
CA LEU A 101 5.85 3.16 -0.61
C LEU A 101 4.68 2.29 -0.19
N VAL A 102 3.45 2.77 -0.43
CA VAL A 102 2.23 1.97 -0.26
C VAL A 102 1.59 1.73 -1.62
N ASN A 103 1.69 0.50 -2.11
CA ASN A 103 1.01 0.03 -3.31
C ASN A 103 -0.45 -0.28 -2.96
N ASN A 104 -1.30 0.75 -2.98
CA ASN A 104 -2.71 0.66 -2.62
C ASN A 104 -3.65 0.76 -3.84
N ALA A 105 -3.25 1.44 -4.91
CA ALA A 105 -4.08 1.57 -6.10
C ALA A 105 -4.54 0.20 -6.62
N GLY A 106 -5.80 0.14 -7.02
CA GLY A 106 -6.37 -1.07 -7.58
C GLY A 106 -7.72 -0.80 -8.24
N ILE A 107 -8.06 -1.65 -9.19
CA ILE A 107 -9.33 -1.66 -9.92
C ILE A 107 -9.93 -3.06 -9.93
N THR A 108 -11.23 -3.13 -10.17
CA THR A 108 -11.96 -4.38 -10.46
C THR A 108 -12.57 -4.32 -11.85
N ALA A 109 -12.76 -5.48 -12.48
CA ALA A 109 -13.54 -5.69 -13.69
C ALA A 109 -14.19 -7.07 -13.57
N ASP A 110 -15.25 -7.11 -12.76
CA ASP A 110 -15.86 -8.34 -12.29
C ASP A 110 -16.74 -8.96 -13.39
N LYS A 111 -16.35 -10.14 -13.85
CA LYS A 111 -17.07 -10.99 -14.81
C LYS A 111 -16.77 -12.45 -14.53
N THR A 112 -17.77 -13.33 -14.70
CA THR A 112 -17.48 -14.77 -14.65
C THR A 112 -16.45 -15.15 -15.72
N VAL A 113 -15.65 -16.18 -15.47
CA VAL A 113 -14.56 -16.61 -16.35
C VAL A 113 -14.97 -16.75 -17.81
N LEU A 114 -16.17 -17.31 -18.07
CA LEU A 114 -16.67 -17.48 -19.43
C LEU A 114 -17.06 -16.18 -20.15
N LYS A 115 -17.21 -15.07 -19.41
CA LYS A 115 -17.58 -13.74 -19.94
C LYS A 115 -16.44 -12.72 -19.83
N MET A 116 -15.38 -13.07 -19.12
CA MET A 116 -14.21 -12.20 -18.95
C MET A 116 -13.43 -12.10 -20.26
N THR A 117 -13.19 -10.88 -20.73
CA THR A 117 -12.37 -10.65 -21.94
C THR A 117 -10.89 -10.58 -21.56
N ASP A 118 -10.03 -10.76 -22.56
CA ASP A 118 -8.57 -10.58 -22.38
C ASP A 118 -8.23 -9.18 -21.88
N ASP A 119 -8.97 -8.15 -22.31
CA ASP A 119 -8.76 -6.77 -21.88
C ASP A 119 -9.17 -6.56 -20.42
N ASP A 120 -10.30 -7.15 -19.97
CA ASP A 120 -10.69 -7.17 -18.55
C ASP A 120 -9.60 -7.81 -17.68
N TRP A 121 -9.03 -8.91 -18.18
CA TRP A 121 -7.94 -9.61 -17.49
C TRP A 121 -6.68 -8.72 -17.43
N ARG A 122 -6.15 -8.31 -18.58
CA ARG A 122 -4.89 -7.55 -18.68
C ARG A 122 -4.96 -6.28 -17.86
N ARG A 123 -6.03 -5.48 -18.02
CA ARG A 123 -6.18 -4.21 -17.30
C ARG A 123 -6.09 -4.37 -15.79
N VAL A 124 -6.70 -5.42 -15.23
CA VAL A 124 -6.68 -5.67 -13.78
C VAL A 124 -5.30 -6.15 -13.34
N ILE A 125 -4.66 -7.05 -14.09
CA ILE A 125 -3.29 -7.51 -13.81
C ILE A 125 -2.30 -6.35 -13.88
N ASP A 126 -2.39 -5.52 -14.93
CA ASP A 126 -1.46 -4.42 -15.15
C ASP A 126 -1.51 -3.40 -14.01
N VAL A 127 -2.70 -3.01 -13.57
CA VAL A 127 -2.84 -2.05 -12.47
C VAL A 127 -2.52 -2.68 -11.11
N ASN A 128 -3.11 -3.84 -10.80
CA ASN A 128 -3.09 -4.36 -9.43
C ASN A 128 -1.82 -5.16 -9.08
N LEU A 129 -1.11 -5.69 -10.08
CA LEU A 129 0.08 -6.51 -9.88
C LEU A 129 1.32 -5.92 -10.56
N SER A 130 1.26 -5.70 -11.88
CA SER A 130 2.41 -5.19 -12.64
C SER A 130 2.81 -3.80 -12.16
N GLY A 131 1.84 -2.92 -11.89
CA GLY A 131 2.08 -1.58 -11.35
C GLY A 131 2.76 -1.59 -9.98
N ALA A 132 2.35 -2.49 -9.09
CA ALA A 132 3.00 -2.66 -7.80
C ALA A 132 4.46 -3.13 -7.95
N PHE A 133 4.74 -3.97 -8.94
CA PHE A 133 6.11 -4.38 -9.29
C PHE A 133 6.93 -3.18 -9.81
N TYR A 134 6.43 -2.41 -10.78
CA TYR A 134 7.16 -1.29 -11.38
C TYR A 134 7.50 -0.20 -10.35
N LEU A 135 6.53 0.17 -9.52
CA LEU A 135 6.73 1.15 -8.44
C LEU A 135 7.73 0.64 -7.41
N SER A 136 7.62 -0.63 -7.00
CA SER A 136 8.53 -1.22 -6.02
C SER A 136 9.95 -1.31 -6.56
N GLN A 137 10.13 -1.68 -7.83
CA GLN A 137 11.44 -1.71 -8.49
C GLN A 137 12.11 -0.33 -8.45
N ALA A 138 11.38 0.72 -8.86
CA ALA A 138 11.90 2.08 -8.88
C ALA A 138 12.20 2.63 -7.47
N ALA A 139 11.34 2.34 -6.50
CA ALA A 139 11.54 2.78 -5.12
C ALA A 139 12.68 2.04 -4.42
N LEU A 140 12.83 0.72 -4.68
CA LEU A 140 13.88 -0.10 -4.07
C LEU A 140 15.28 0.38 -4.39
N GLU A 141 15.56 0.83 -5.60
CA GLU A 141 16.86 1.37 -5.98
C GLU A 141 17.26 2.49 -5.01
N HIS A 142 16.40 3.50 -4.84
CA HIS A 142 16.64 4.61 -3.90
C HIS A 142 16.71 4.17 -2.44
N MET A 143 15.87 3.22 -2.01
CA MET A 143 15.83 2.73 -0.64
C MET A 143 17.07 1.91 -0.28
N LEU A 144 17.57 1.08 -1.21
CA LEU A 144 18.75 0.24 -1.02
C LEU A 144 20.04 1.04 -0.94
N ASP A 145 20.16 2.15 -1.68
CA ASP A 145 21.31 3.05 -1.60
C ASP A 145 21.40 3.72 -0.23
N ARG A 146 20.26 3.93 0.40
CA ARG A 146 20.18 4.55 1.74
C ARG A 146 20.13 3.53 2.88
N GLY A 147 20.03 2.24 2.59
CA GLY A 147 19.93 1.16 3.57
C GLY A 147 18.63 1.21 4.42
N THR A 148 17.60 1.94 3.97
CA THR A 148 16.34 2.09 4.71
C THR A 148 15.16 2.31 3.78
N GLY A 149 14.05 1.61 4.05
CA GLY A 149 12.81 1.76 3.30
C GLY A 149 11.69 0.85 3.82
N ARG A 150 10.47 1.20 3.48
CA ARG A 150 9.27 0.41 3.79
C ARG A 150 8.41 0.31 2.54
N ILE A 151 8.05 -0.90 2.14
CA ILE A 151 7.08 -1.13 1.08
C ILE A 151 5.93 -1.94 1.66
N VAL A 152 4.71 -1.44 1.50
CA VAL A 152 3.50 -2.15 1.92
C VAL A 152 2.59 -2.36 0.71
N MET A 153 2.25 -3.62 0.45
CA MET A 153 1.29 -4.02 -0.58
C MET A 153 -0.10 -4.11 0.02
N VAL A 154 -1.07 -3.35 -0.51
CA VAL A 154 -2.47 -3.52 -0.14
C VAL A 154 -3.08 -4.55 -1.07
N SER A 155 -3.13 -5.79 -0.59
CA SER A 155 -3.75 -6.91 -1.28
C SER A 155 -5.26 -6.98 -0.97
N SER A 156 -5.80 -8.14 -0.72
CA SER A 156 -7.21 -8.37 -0.39
C SER A 156 -7.39 -9.78 0.17
N VAL A 157 -8.39 -9.98 1.02
CA VAL A 157 -8.87 -11.30 1.41
C VAL A 157 -9.28 -12.13 0.18
N ILE A 158 -9.74 -11.50 -0.89
CA ILE A 158 -10.07 -12.17 -2.16
C ILE A 158 -8.84 -12.77 -2.84
N GLY A 159 -7.64 -12.26 -2.56
CA GLY A 159 -6.39 -12.90 -2.99
C GLY A 159 -6.09 -14.21 -2.25
N GLU A 160 -6.66 -14.43 -1.07
CA GLU A 160 -6.54 -15.65 -0.25
C GLU A 160 -7.63 -16.65 -0.59
N THR A 161 -8.89 -16.18 -0.62
CA THR A 161 -10.08 -17.06 -0.73
C THR A 161 -10.61 -17.25 -2.14
N GLY A 162 -10.23 -16.39 -3.08
CA GLY A 162 -10.91 -16.29 -4.37
C GLY A 162 -12.25 -15.55 -4.28
N GLY A 163 -12.82 -15.18 -5.42
CA GLY A 163 -14.12 -14.52 -5.52
C GLY A 163 -14.84 -14.88 -6.83
N ILE A 164 -16.13 -15.14 -6.76
CA ILE A 164 -16.92 -15.41 -7.97
C ILE A 164 -16.92 -14.15 -8.84
N GLY A 165 -16.55 -14.29 -10.11
CA GLY A 165 -16.46 -13.17 -11.05
C GLY A 165 -15.16 -12.37 -10.97
N GLN A 166 -14.24 -12.75 -10.12
CA GLN A 166 -13.03 -12.00 -9.81
C GLN A 166 -11.73 -12.75 -10.13
N ALA A 167 -11.71 -13.58 -11.17
CA ALA A 167 -10.53 -14.36 -11.54
C ALA A 167 -9.29 -13.48 -11.77
N ASN A 168 -9.44 -12.35 -12.46
CA ASN A 168 -8.39 -11.35 -12.68
C ASN A 168 -7.95 -10.68 -11.36
N TYR A 169 -8.89 -10.18 -10.57
CA TYR A 169 -8.61 -9.48 -9.32
C TYR A 169 -7.98 -10.41 -8.27
N SER A 170 -8.56 -11.58 -8.07
CA SER A 170 -8.05 -12.61 -7.16
C SER A 170 -6.62 -13.01 -7.53
N SER A 171 -6.36 -13.30 -8.81
CA SER A 171 -5.02 -13.64 -9.30
C SER A 171 -4.02 -12.53 -9.08
N ALA A 172 -4.39 -11.27 -9.37
CA ALA A 172 -3.53 -10.12 -9.16
C ALA A 172 -3.19 -9.94 -7.66
N LYS A 173 -4.21 -10.00 -6.79
CA LYS A 173 -4.02 -9.82 -5.33
C LYS A 173 -3.27 -10.99 -4.69
N ALA A 174 -3.48 -12.22 -5.13
CA ALA A 174 -2.67 -13.38 -4.73
C ALA A 174 -1.21 -13.25 -5.20
N GLY A 175 -0.98 -12.74 -6.42
CA GLY A 175 0.36 -12.49 -6.97
C GLY A 175 1.20 -11.55 -6.10
N LEU A 176 0.57 -10.60 -5.40
CA LEU A 176 1.25 -9.70 -4.47
C LEU A 176 1.89 -10.44 -3.29
N PHE A 177 1.41 -11.62 -2.89
CA PHE A 177 2.03 -12.40 -1.81
C PHE A 177 3.39 -12.95 -2.23
N GLY A 178 3.49 -13.52 -3.43
CA GLY A 178 4.75 -13.97 -4.00
C GLY A 178 5.73 -12.82 -4.22
N LEU A 179 5.24 -11.71 -4.79
CA LEU A 179 6.03 -10.49 -5.01
C LEU A 179 6.58 -9.95 -3.67
N THR A 180 5.75 -9.82 -2.64
CA THR A 180 6.15 -9.37 -1.30
C THR A 180 7.30 -10.20 -0.73
N LYS A 181 7.16 -11.53 -0.77
CA LYS A 181 8.17 -12.47 -0.22
C LYS A 181 9.49 -12.42 -1.00
N THR A 182 9.41 -12.31 -2.32
CA THR A 182 10.61 -12.22 -3.18
C THR A 182 11.35 -10.92 -2.95
N LEU A 183 10.66 -9.78 -3.03
CA LEU A 183 11.28 -8.47 -2.81
C LEU A 183 11.87 -8.34 -1.40
N ALA A 184 11.23 -8.90 -0.38
CA ALA A 184 11.77 -8.91 0.99
C ALA A 184 13.12 -9.65 1.08
N ARG A 185 13.24 -10.81 0.43
CA ARG A 185 14.48 -11.59 0.39
C ARG A 185 15.58 -10.88 -0.40
N GLU A 186 15.24 -10.35 -1.56
CA GLU A 186 16.20 -9.64 -2.42
C GLU A 186 16.68 -8.35 -1.75
N ALA A 187 15.79 -7.57 -1.13
CA ALA A 187 16.18 -6.37 -0.39
C ALA A 187 17.12 -6.71 0.78
N ALA A 188 16.81 -7.74 1.57
CA ALA A 188 17.67 -8.17 2.66
C ALA A 188 19.06 -8.60 2.17
N MET A 189 19.13 -9.36 1.07
CA MET A 189 20.38 -9.77 0.44
C MET A 189 21.20 -8.55 -0.02
N GLN A 190 20.58 -7.57 -0.66
CA GLN A 190 21.26 -6.37 -1.13
C GLN A 190 21.77 -5.49 0.03
N VAL A 191 20.99 -5.32 1.08
CA VAL A 191 21.40 -4.61 2.31
C VAL A 191 22.62 -5.28 2.93
N GLN A 192 22.65 -6.61 3.00
CA GLN A 192 23.80 -7.38 3.49
C GLN A 192 25.03 -7.19 2.59
N ARG A 193 24.88 -7.30 1.26
CA ARG A 193 25.99 -7.11 0.30
C ARG A 193 26.60 -5.71 0.37
N LYS A 194 25.79 -4.69 0.66
CA LYS A 194 26.26 -3.31 0.84
C LYS A 194 26.84 -3.02 2.22
N GLY A 195 26.82 -3.98 3.15
CA GLY A 195 27.30 -3.79 4.53
C GLY A 195 26.43 -2.84 5.36
N LEU A 196 25.14 -2.67 5.00
CA LEU A 196 24.21 -1.72 5.63
C LEU A 196 23.29 -2.39 6.68
N THR A 197 23.76 -3.45 7.32
CA THR A 197 22.96 -4.27 8.26
C THR A 197 22.71 -3.61 9.60
N ASP A 198 23.51 -2.61 9.98
CA ASP A 198 23.36 -1.91 11.28
C ASP A 198 22.27 -0.83 11.27
N GLY A 199 21.72 -0.53 10.09
CA GLY A 199 20.64 0.41 9.91
C GLY A 199 19.24 -0.16 10.22
N ILE A 200 18.20 0.63 9.98
CA ILE A 200 16.79 0.25 10.17
C ILE A 200 16.34 -0.83 9.15
N GLY A 201 17.08 -0.96 8.06
CA GLY A 201 16.86 -1.93 7.00
C GLY A 201 15.70 -1.56 6.05
N VAL A 202 15.53 -2.40 5.03
CA VAL A 202 14.44 -2.30 4.07
C VAL A 202 13.48 -3.47 4.30
N THR A 203 12.20 -3.18 4.53
CA THR A 203 11.18 -4.21 4.74
C THR A 203 10.05 -4.11 3.74
N ILE A 204 9.54 -5.26 3.31
CA ILE A 204 8.42 -5.38 2.39
C ILE A 204 7.38 -6.31 2.98
N ASN A 205 6.14 -5.83 3.16
CA ASN A 205 5.04 -6.59 3.73
C ASN A 205 3.75 -6.36 2.93
N ALA A 206 2.76 -7.20 3.15
CA ALA A 206 1.42 -7.06 2.57
C ALA A 206 0.36 -7.02 3.68
N VAL A 207 -0.76 -6.36 3.38
CA VAL A 207 -2.00 -6.44 4.16
C VAL A 207 -3.12 -6.98 3.29
N THR A 208 -4.03 -7.75 3.88
CA THR A 208 -5.20 -8.32 3.19
C THR A 208 -6.47 -7.79 3.86
N PRO A 209 -6.94 -6.59 3.41
CA PRO A 209 -8.21 -6.06 3.87
C PRO A 209 -9.36 -6.99 3.48
N GLY A 210 -10.34 -7.11 4.40
CA GLY A 210 -11.65 -7.66 4.10
C GLY A 210 -12.56 -6.62 3.43
N TYR A 211 -13.88 -6.82 3.53
CA TYR A 211 -14.86 -5.85 3.07
C TYR A 211 -14.78 -4.58 3.93
N THR A 212 -14.33 -3.48 3.31
CA THR A 212 -14.06 -2.20 3.97
C THR A 212 -15.04 -1.15 3.47
N ALA A 213 -15.63 -0.37 4.39
CA ALA A 213 -16.59 0.70 4.09
C ALA A 213 -15.87 1.85 3.37
N THR A 214 -15.90 1.84 2.06
CA THR A 214 -15.36 2.88 1.18
C THR A 214 -16.44 3.29 0.19
N GLU A 215 -16.22 4.38 -0.54
CA GLU A 215 -17.11 4.86 -1.60
C GLU A 215 -17.44 3.76 -2.64
N MET A 216 -16.58 2.75 -2.76
CA MET A 216 -16.80 1.60 -3.65
C MET A 216 -18.00 0.76 -3.23
N LEU A 217 -18.41 0.78 -1.97
CA LEU A 217 -19.57 0.06 -1.45
C LEU A 217 -20.84 0.92 -1.37
N GLU A 218 -20.78 2.23 -1.58
CA GLU A 218 -21.95 3.12 -1.49
C GLU A 218 -23.04 2.79 -2.52
N THR A 219 -22.68 2.18 -3.64
CA THR A 219 -23.62 1.77 -4.69
C THR A 219 -24.14 0.34 -4.51
N VAL A 220 -23.68 -0.37 -3.48
CA VAL A 220 -24.09 -1.76 -3.22
C VAL A 220 -25.41 -1.77 -2.43
N PRO A 221 -26.44 -2.50 -2.89
CA PRO A 221 -27.71 -2.55 -2.17
C PRO A 221 -27.59 -3.09 -0.74
N ASP A 222 -28.35 -2.53 0.20
CA ASP A 222 -28.32 -2.90 1.64
C ASP A 222 -28.43 -4.41 1.88
N LYS A 223 -29.34 -5.08 1.15
CA LYS A 223 -29.51 -6.54 1.24
C LYS A 223 -28.20 -7.30 0.94
N VAL A 224 -27.39 -6.81 -0.01
CA VAL A 224 -26.11 -7.42 -0.35
C VAL A 224 -25.08 -7.10 0.73
N LEU A 225 -25.06 -5.85 1.23
CA LEU A 225 -24.20 -5.45 2.35
C LEU A 225 -24.47 -6.28 3.61
N ASP A 226 -25.75 -6.54 3.93
CA ASP A 226 -26.12 -7.37 5.08
C ASP A 226 -25.70 -8.83 4.90
N ALA A 227 -25.82 -9.36 3.68
CA ALA A 227 -25.32 -10.70 3.35
C ALA A 227 -23.77 -10.79 3.42
N LEU A 228 -23.06 -9.71 3.11
CA LEU A 228 -21.60 -9.63 3.29
C LEU A 228 -21.25 -9.57 4.77
N LYS A 229 -21.89 -8.69 5.56
CA LYS A 229 -21.67 -8.57 7.00
C LYS A 229 -21.91 -9.90 7.73
N ALA A 230 -22.93 -10.65 7.34
CA ALA A 230 -23.24 -11.96 7.92
C ALA A 230 -22.13 -13.01 7.71
N LYS A 231 -21.25 -12.82 6.72
CA LYS A 231 -20.10 -13.71 6.49
C LYS A 231 -18.87 -13.32 7.32
N ILE A 232 -18.83 -12.09 7.83
CA ILE A 232 -17.70 -11.59 8.61
C ILE A 232 -17.90 -12.00 10.07
N PRO A 233 -16.98 -12.76 10.70
CA PRO A 233 -17.08 -13.13 12.11
C PRO A 233 -17.30 -11.95 13.05
N LEU A 234 -16.67 -10.77 12.80
CA LEU A 234 -16.94 -9.57 13.60
C LEU A 234 -18.28 -8.88 13.27
N GLY A 235 -19.06 -9.37 12.32
CA GLY A 235 -20.44 -8.93 12.01
C GLY A 235 -20.57 -7.53 11.40
N ARG A 236 -19.46 -6.92 10.96
CA ARG A 236 -19.45 -5.56 10.36
C ARG A 236 -18.40 -5.41 9.27
N LEU A 237 -18.57 -4.40 8.45
CA LEU A 237 -17.51 -3.97 7.54
C LEU A 237 -16.34 -3.38 8.35
N GLY A 238 -15.13 -3.54 7.83
CA GLY A 238 -13.97 -2.82 8.32
C GLY A 238 -14.04 -1.33 7.96
N LEU A 239 -13.35 -0.49 8.72
CA LEU A 239 -13.15 0.92 8.39
C LEU A 239 -11.81 1.11 7.68
N PRO A 240 -11.69 2.08 6.74
CA PRO A 240 -10.42 2.42 6.11
C PRO A 240 -9.29 2.70 7.12
N GLU A 241 -9.64 3.30 8.26
CA GLU A 241 -8.72 3.64 9.35
C GLU A 241 -8.17 2.39 10.04
N GLU A 242 -8.92 1.28 10.09
CA GLU A 242 -8.45 0.02 10.68
C GLU A 242 -7.36 -0.62 9.79
N VAL A 243 -7.52 -0.53 8.46
CA VAL A 243 -6.47 -0.92 7.51
C VAL A 243 -5.27 0.01 7.62
N ALA A 244 -5.50 1.33 7.63
CA ALA A 244 -4.45 2.34 7.73
C ALA A 244 -3.59 2.15 8.99
N ARG A 245 -4.19 1.72 10.12
CA ARG A 245 -3.47 1.43 11.37
C ARG A 245 -2.43 0.32 11.19
N VAL A 246 -2.77 -0.78 10.50
CA VAL A 246 -1.83 -1.87 10.26
C VAL A 246 -0.74 -1.47 9.26
N VAL A 247 -1.11 -0.73 8.20
CA VAL A 247 -0.15 -0.17 7.24
C VAL A 247 0.83 0.77 7.96
N HIS A 248 0.35 1.65 8.85
CA HIS A 248 1.20 2.52 9.68
C HIS A 248 2.14 1.68 10.57
N PHE A 249 1.63 0.68 11.28
CA PHE A 249 2.45 -0.21 12.11
C PHE A 249 3.60 -0.84 11.30
N LEU A 250 3.32 -1.40 10.12
CA LEU A 250 4.32 -2.00 9.24
C LEU A 250 5.31 -0.99 8.65
N SER A 251 4.92 0.28 8.57
CA SER A 251 5.74 1.37 8.04
C SER A 251 6.66 2.01 9.08
N ALA A 252 6.41 1.78 10.37
CA ALA A 252 7.21 2.37 11.46
C ALA A 252 8.61 1.74 11.55
N ASP A 253 9.58 2.52 12.04
CA ASP A 253 10.94 2.03 12.28
C ASP A 253 10.98 0.88 13.29
N ALA A 254 10.09 0.92 14.29
CA ALA A 254 9.95 -0.13 15.31
C ALA A 254 9.58 -1.50 14.71
N SER A 255 8.99 -1.54 13.52
CA SER A 255 8.65 -2.78 12.79
C SER A 255 9.77 -3.29 11.88
N GLY A 256 11.01 -2.81 12.05
CA GLY A 256 12.16 -3.13 11.19
C GLY A 256 12.58 -4.61 11.17
N TYR A 257 12.02 -5.45 12.04
CA TYR A 257 12.26 -6.91 12.04
C TYR A 257 11.11 -7.71 11.42
N ILE A 258 10.10 -7.02 10.84
CA ILE A 258 8.94 -7.62 10.19
C ILE A 258 9.09 -7.43 8.68
N THR A 259 9.34 -8.52 7.95
CA THR A 259 9.46 -8.48 6.49
C THR A 259 8.97 -9.78 5.86
N GLY A 260 8.46 -9.71 4.64
CA GLY A 260 7.91 -10.85 3.89
C GLY A 260 6.58 -11.37 4.42
N GLN A 261 5.91 -10.65 5.31
CA GLN A 261 4.68 -11.09 5.96
C GLN A 261 3.43 -10.60 5.23
N VAL A 262 2.35 -11.40 5.34
CA VAL A 262 1.00 -11.05 4.87
C VAL A 262 0.11 -10.97 6.11
N TRP A 263 -0.53 -9.81 6.32
CA TRP A 263 -1.30 -9.50 7.53
C TRP A 263 -2.78 -9.34 7.20
N GLY A 264 -3.62 -10.24 7.74
CA GLY A 264 -5.06 -10.15 7.62
C GLY A 264 -5.64 -8.96 8.39
N VAL A 265 -6.46 -8.13 7.70
CA VAL A 265 -7.26 -7.05 8.30
C VAL A 265 -8.70 -7.23 7.81
N ASN A 266 -9.30 -8.37 8.09
CA ASN A 266 -10.47 -8.87 7.38
C ASN A 266 -11.64 -9.25 8.31
N GLY A 267 -11.54 -8.95 9.61
CA GLY A 267 -12.61 -9.26 10.58
C GLY A 267 -12.85 -10.75 10.81
N GLY A 268 -11.85 -11.60 10.46
CA GLY A 268 -11.92 -13.05 10.60
C GLY A 268 -12.50 -13.76 9.36
N LEU A 269 -12.66 -13.06 8.23
CA LEU A 269 -13.14 -13.70 6.98
C LEU A 269 -12.22 -14.80 6.49
N ASP A 270 -10.93 -14.68 6.76
CA ASP A 270 -9.90 -15.68 6.50
C ASP A 270 -8.97 -15.74 7.71
N MET A 271 -8.81 -16.98 8.27
CA MET A 271 -8.04 -17.25 9.48
C MET A 271 -7.16 -18.50 9.30
#